data_418893dd615e7929b4a45dc73d2779a6
#
_entry.id   418893dd615e7929b4a45dc73d2779a6
#
_cell.length_a   1.000
_cell.length_b   1.000
_cell.length_c   1.000
_cell.angle_alpha   90.00
_cell.angle_beta   90.00
_cell.angle_gamma   90.00
#
_symmetry.space_group_name_H-M   'P 1'
#
loop_
_entity.id
_entity.type
_entity.pdbx_description
1 polymer ?
#
loop_
_entity_poly.entity_id
_entity_poly.type
_entity_poly.pdbx_seq_one_letter_code
_entity_poly.pdbx_strand_id
1 'polypeptide(L)'
;MGLYKKEKKTHIQIRQKDKLERIKRIYNDKKVKQVLVIEKTWNKYALLRLEEGEDAFHIIFNDYLIGWLIQSTLNRFENAWKNKRIFRDDFESVFWEKLWSVCQEHSWNDEYYLYEKIRKSLECTGYNLIKAKLTTDKRRANHQNIDLMADLEKMDSPFRIENDVEIKLLIKRYCNSIEADLITTYVESPYLSYRDLGRLHGINHPERVRRILDSAKRKLRGALSQNI
;
A
#
# COMPACT_ATOMS: atom_id res chain seq x y z
N MET A 1 49.40 -12.02 12.61
CA MET A 1 48.45 -11.08 11.96
C MET A 1 48.21 -11.34 10.47
N GLY A 2 49.06 -12.00 9.73
CA GLY A 2 48.95 -12.22 8.27
C GLY A 2 47.90 -13.27 7.83
N LEU A 3 47.72 -14.34 8.57
CA LEU A 3 46.80 -15.45 8.22
C LEU A 3 45.32 -15.03 8.33
N TYR A 4 44.94 -14.28 9.33
CA TYR A 4 43.57 -13.80 9.51
C TYR A 4 43.06 -12.83 8.41
N LYS A 5 43.98 -12.06 7.80
CA LYS A 5 43.65 -11.18 6.66
C LYS A 5 43.50 -11.98 5.34
N LYS A 6 44.19 -13.10 5.20
CA LYS A 6 44.08 -13.97 3.99
C LYS A 6 42.77 -14.74 3.98
N GLU A 7 42.32 -15.28 5.11
CA GLU A 7 41.04 -16.02 5.23
C GLU A 7 39.83 -15.13 5.00
N LYS A 8 39.82 -13.90 5.55
CA LYS A 8 38.73 -12.93 5.28
C LYS A 8 38.63 -12.55 3.80
N LYS A 9 39.77 -12.40 3.07
CA LYS A 9 39.77 -12.11 1.64
C LYS A 9 39.18 -13.26 0.82
N THR A 10 39.50 -14.51 1.15
CA THR A 10 38.97 -15.69 0.46
C THR A 10 37.46 -15.84 0.67
N HIS A 11 36.94 -15.62 1.88
CA HIS A 11 35.50 -15.68 2.15
C HIS A 11 34.71 -14.60 1.41
N ILE A 12 35.23 -13.38 1.30
CA ILE A 12 34.59 -12.29 0.55
C ILE A 12 34.58 -12.63 -0.96
N GLN A 13 35.66 -13.17 -1.51
CA GLN A 13 35.72 -13.54 -2.91
C GLN A 13 34.79 -14.70 -3.27
N ILE A 14 34.66 -15.71 -2.41
CA ILE A 14 33.70 -16.81 -2.57
C ILE A 14 32.26 -16.28 -2.61
N ARG A 15 31.86 -15.44 -1.65
CA ARG A 15 30.53 -14.83 -1.60
C ARG A 15 30.23 -13.97 -2.84
N GLN A 16 31.19 -13.21 -3.33
CA GLN A 16 31.02 -12.41 -4.55
C GLN A 16 30.82 -13.30 -5.79
N LYS A 17 31.51 -14.43 -5.88
CA LYS A 17 31.35 -15.40 -6.97
C LYS A 17 29.94 -16.02 -6.93
N ASP A 18 29.48 -16.47 -5.76
CA ASP A 18 28.15 -17.06 -5.56
C ASP A 18 27.04 -16.06 -5.90
N LYS A 19 27.21 -14.82 -5.46
CA LYS A 19 26.32 -13.69 -5.74
C LYS A 19 26.21 -13.44 -7.26
N LEU A 20 27.33 -13.46 -7.98
CA LEU A 20 27.37 -13.29 -9.42
C LEU A 20 26.73 -14.46 -10.17
N GLU A 21 27.00 -15.69 -9.77
CA GLU A 21 26.38 -16.88 -10.37
C GLU A 21 24.86 -16.89 -10.17
N ARG A 22 24.39 -16.47 -8.98
CA ARG A 22 22.96 -16.34 -8.71
C ARG A 22 22.28 -15.36 -9.68
N ILE A 23 22.80 -14.15 -9.87
CA ILE A 23 22.17 -13.19 -10.78
C ILE A 23 22.24 -13.61 -12.24
N LYS A 24 23.28 -14.33 -12.66
CA LYS A 24 23.35 -14.91 -14.01
C LYS A 24 22.30 -15.97 -14.28
N ARG A 25 21.86 -16.70 -13.25
CA ARG A 25 20.74 -17.66 -13.37
C ARG A 25 19.38 -17.00 -13.46
N ILE A 26 19.23 -15.82 -12.81
CA ILE A 26 17.93 -15.13 -12.69
C ILE A 26 17.70 -14.14 -13.82
N TYR A 27 18.77 -13.49 -14.29
CA TYR A 27 18.70 -12.37 -15.24
C TYR A 27 19.44 -12.69 -16.53
N ASN A 28 18.99 -12.09 -17.64
CA ASN A 28 19.71 -12.12 -18.89
C ASN A 28 21.00 -11.27 -18.81
N ASP A 29 21.94 -11.48 -19.75
CA ASP A 29 23.25 -10.82 -19.74
C ASP A 29 23.17 -9.29 -19.73
N LYS A 30 22.20 -8.70 -20.45
CA LYS A 30 21.98 -7.26 -20.46
C LYS A 30 21.63 -6.75 -19.06
N LYS A 31 20.77 -7.47 -18.36
CA LYS A 31 20.33 -7.11 -17.01
C LYS A 31 21.46 -7.33 -15.98
N VAL A 32 22.21 -8.41 -16.11
CA VAL A 32 23.40 -8.66 -15.27
C VAL A 32 24.39 -7.50 -15.39
N LYS A 33 24.65 -7.02 -16.60
CA LYS A 33 25.53 -5.84 -16.81
C LYS A 33 24.97 -4.60 -16.08
N GLN A 34 23.68 -4.34 -16.16
CA GLN A 34 23.05 -3.21 -15.44
C GLN A 34 23.22 -3.34 -13.93
N VAL A 35 22.97 -4.52 -13.36
CA VAL A 35 23.17 -4.80 -11.93
C VAL A 35 24.59 -4.47 -11.49
N LEU A 36 25.58 -4.92 -12.26
CA LEU A 36 27.00 -4.69 -11.95
C LEU A 36 27.40 -3.22 -12.11
N VAL A 37 26.82 -2.48 -13.06
CA VAL A 37 27.07 -1.04 -13.20
C VAL A 37 26.53 -0.28 -11.98
N ILE A 38 25.31 -0.58 -11.54
CA ILE A 38 24.72 0.04 -10.35
C ILE A 38 25.56 -0.25 -9.10
N GLU A 39 26.03 -1.48 -8.94
CA GLU A 39 26.95 -1.83 -7.83
C GLU A 39 28.26 -1.06 -7.89
N LYS A 40 28.79 -0.85 -9.10
CA LYS A 40 30.00 -0.02 -9.29
C LYS A 40 29.77 1.44 -8.93
N THR A 41 28.60 2.00 -9.28
CA THR A 41 28.21 3.36 -8.89
C THR A 41 28.13 3.47 -7.38
N TRP A 42 27.52 2.49 -6.70
CA TRP A 42 27.46 2.47 -5.25
C TRP A 42 28.85 2.36 -4.60
N ASN A 43 29.74 1.54 -5.15
CA ASN A 43 31.11 1.45 -4.65
C ASN A 43 31.83 2.81 -4.67
N LYS A 44 31.63 3.59 -5.75
CA LYS A 44 32.16 4.97 -5.81
C LYS A 44 31.55 5.86 -4.74
N TYR A 45 30.24 5.81 -4.59
CA TYR A 45 29.52 6.54 -3.54
C TYR A 45 30.04 6.15 -2.14
N ALA A 46 30.16 4.86 -1.85
CA ALA A 46 30.62 4.37 -0.55
C ALA A 46 32.05 4.82 -0.21
N LEU A 47 32.92 4.94 -1.20
CA LEU A 47 34.27 5.47 -1.01
C LEU A 47 34.26 6.97 -0.76
N LEU A 48 33.56 7.76 -1.60
CA LEU A 48 33.47 9.20 -1.45
C LEU A 48 32.74 9.63 -0.18
N ARG A 49 31.78 8.85 0.26
CA ARG A 49 31.09 9.13 1.53
C ARG A 49 32.04 9.16 2.74
N LEU A 50 33.16 8.43 2.68
CA LEU A 50 34.17 8.47 3.74
C LEU A 50 34.92 9.82 3.77
N GLU A 51 34.96 10.53 2.65
CA GLU A 51 35.67 11.80 2.47
C GLU A 51 34.73 13.01 2.55
N GLU A 52 33.57 12.95 1.89
CA GLU A 52 32.62 14.07 1.69
C GLU A 52 31.34 13.92 2.52
N GLY A 53 31.15 12.82 3.22
CA GLY A 53 29.95 12.58 4.02
C GLY A 53 28.70 12.38 3.15
N GLU A 54 27.58 13.03 3.55
CA GLU A 54 26.28 12.84 2.87
C GLU A 54 26.22 13.49 1.49
N ASP A 55 27.05 14.50 1.23
CA ASP A 55 27.12 15.20 -0.06
C ASP A 55 27.49 14.27 -1.22
N ALA A 56 28.20 13.18 -0.94
CA ALA A 56 28.52 12.16 -1.93
C ALA A 56 27.29 11.50 -2.60
N PHE A 57 26.07 11.68 -2.04
CA PHE A 57 24.86 11.08 -2.60
C PHE A 57 24.51 11.59 -4.01
N HIS A 58 25.06 12.73 -4.43
CA HIS A 58 24.90 13.24 -5.79
C HIS A 58 25.31 12.22 -6.87
N ILE A 59 26.26 11.31 -6.58
CA ILE A 59 26.68 10.25 -7.49
C ILE A 59 25.55 9.26 -7.78
N ILE A 60 24.82 8.88 -6.75
CA ILE A 60 23.65 7.98 -6.85
C ILE A 60 22.50 8.70 -7.54
N PHE A 61 22.26 9.97 -7.15
CA PHE A 61 21.17 10.78 -7.69
C PHE A 61 21.33 11.03 -9.20
N ASN A 62 22.54 11.26 -9.68
CA ASN A 62 22.84 11.53 -11.08
C ASN A 62 23.04 10.27 -11.93
N ASP A 63 22.98 9.06 -11.34
CA ASP A 63 23.13 7.83 -12.11
C ASP A 63 21.87 7.53 -12.94
N TYR A 64 22.05 7.47 -14.27
CA TYR A 64 20.95 7.23 -15.22
C TYR A 64 20.23 5.90 -14.98
N LEU A 65 20.93 4.81 -14.65
CA LEU A 65 20.33 3.50 -14.44
C LEU A 65 19.50 3.46 -13.15
N ILE A 66 19.93 4.17 -12.12
CA ILE A 66 19.19 4.32 -10.86
C ILE A 66 17.96 5.19 -11.09
N GLY A 67 18.09 6.32 -11.74
CA GLY A 67 16.97 7.16 -12.13
C GLY A 67 15.94 6.41 -12.99
N TRP A 68 16.41 5.65 -13.99
CA TRP A 68 15.56 4.79 -14.79
C TRP A 68 14.84 3.71 -13.94
N LEU A 69 15.50 3.14 -12.94
CA LEU A 69 14.89 2.15 -12.05
C LEU A 69 13.75 2.75 -11.23
N ILE A 70 13.93 3.97 -10.72
CA ILE A 70 12.88 4.71 -10.01
C ILE A 70 11.70 4.97 -10.95
N GLN A 71 11.93 5.55 -12.13
CA GLN A 71 10.88 5.86 -13.11
C GLN A 71 10.15 4.58 -13.59
N SER A 72 10.89 3.49 -13.83
CA SER A 72 10.31 2.20 -14.19
C SER A 72 9.42 1.63 -13.09
N THR A 73 9.81 1.84 -11.82
CA THR A 73 9.00 1.41 -10.67
C THR A 73 7.78 2.30 -10.49
N LEU A 74 7.92 3.63 -10.64
CA LEU A 74 6.80 4.58 -10.64
C LEU A 74 5.74 4.20 -11.68
N ASN A 75 6.14 3.89 -12.90
CA ASN A 75 5.21 3.50 -13.95
C ASN A 75 4.39 2.24 -13.62
N ARG A 76 4.92 1.32 -12.82
CA ARG A 76 4.16 0.15 -12.33
C ARG A 76 3.03 0.53 -11.38
N PHE A 77 3.16 1.65 -10.68
CA PHE A 77 2.14 2.18 -9.78
C PHE A 77 1.20 3.19 -10.47
N GLU A 78 1.30 3.37 -11.79
CA GLU A 78 0.51 4.33 -12.55
C GLU A 78 -1.00 4.21 -12.28
N ASN A 79 -1.55 3.01 -12.33
CA ASN A 79 -2.96 2.78 -12.04
C ASN A 79 -3.32 3.10 -10.58
N ALA A 80 -2.38 2.95 -9.65
CA ALA A 80 -2.61 3.23 -8.25
C ALA A 80 -2.69 4.73 -8.00
N TRP A 81 -1.76 5.54 -8.52
CA TRP A 81 -1.81 6.98 -8.31
C TRP A 81 -2.91 7.66 -9.15
N LYS A 82 -3.19 7.24 -10.38
CA LYS A 82 -4.32 7.75 -11.17
C LYS A 82 -5.67 7.48 -10.51
N ASN A 83 -5.89 6.26 -10.02
CA ASN A 83 -7.21 5.85 -9.50
C ASN A 83 -7.41 6.14 -8.01
N LYS A 84 -6.35 6.34 -7.23
CA LYS A 84 -6.40 6.51 -5.78
C LYS A 84 -6.17 7.94 -5.30
N ARG A 85 -6.06 8.89 -6.21
CA ARG A 85 -5.77 10.31 -5.91
C ARG A 85 -4.50 10.49 -5.07
N ILE A 86 -3.50 9.67 -5.34
CA ILE A 86 -2.15 9.82 -4.78
C ILE A 86 -1.35 10.52 -5.87
N PHE A 87 -0.65 11.60 -5.52
CA PHE A 87 0.16 12.31 -6.50
C PHE A 87 1.39 11.49 -6.87
N ARG A 88 1.80 11.58 -8.14
CA ARG A 88 3.03 10.94 -8.60
C ARG A 88 4.24 11.41 -7.82
N ASP A 89 4.29 12.70 -7.51
CA ASP A 89 5.38 13.33 -6.78
C ASP A 89 5.53 12.78 -5.35
N ASP A 90 4.41 12.36 -4.71
CA ASP A 90 4.45 11.70 -3.41
C ASP A 90 5.20 10.36 -3.51
N PHE A 91 4.93 9.56 -4.57
CA PHE A 91 5.68 8.33 -4.81
C PHE A 91 7.15 8.60 -5.10
N GLU A 92 7.43 9.59 -5.94
CA GLU A 92 8.79 9.92 -6.34
C GLU A 92 9.63 10.37 -5.15
N SER A 93 9.11 11.27 -4.31
CA SER A 93 9.77 11.74 -3.09
C SER A 93 10.08 10.59 -2.14
N VAL A 94 9.09 9.74 -1.85
CA VAL A 94 9.26 8.59 -0.95
C VAL A 94 10.21 7.54 -1.53
N PHE A 95 10.25 7.39 -2.86
CA PHE A 95 11.20 6.48 -3.51
C PHE A 95 12.64 6.97 -3.43
N TRP A 96 12.88 8.27 -3.58
CA TRP A 96 14.21 8.86 -3.41
C TRP A 96 14.69 8.75 -1.95
N GLU A 97 13.81 9.04 -0.99
CA GLU A 97 14.10 8.85 0.44
C GLU A 97 14.45 7.40 0.76
N LYS A 98 13.65 6.45 0.24
CA LYS A 98 13.92 5.02 0.45
C LYS A 98 15.20 4.56 -0.23
N LEU A 99 15.49 5.06 -1.42
CA LEU A 99 16.76 4.81 -2.09
C LEU A 99 17.94 5.26 -1.25
N TRP A 100 17.88 6.48 -0.71
CA TRP A 100 18.92 7.01 0.17
C TRP A 100 19.15 6.08 1.37
N SER A 101 18.09 5.69 2.08
CA SER A 101 18.16 4.72 3.20
C SER A 101 18.81 3.40 2.78
N VAL A 102 18.40 2.82 1.65
CA VAL A 102 18.97 1.57 1.15
C VAL A 102 20.46 1.69 0.82
N CYS A 103 20.89 2.82 0.24
CA CYS A 103 22.30 3.06 -0.04
C CYS A 103 23.15 3.20 1.21
N GLN A 104 22.58 3.77 2.28
CA GLN A 104 23.22 3.89 3.59
C GLN A 104 23.42 2.54 4.27
N GLU A 105 22.42 1.66 4.16
CA GLU A 105 22.40 0.35 4.80
C GLU A 105 23.13 -0.73 4.00
N HIS A 106 23.40 -0.48 2.71
CA HIS A 106 24.07 -1.47 1.86
C HIS A 106 25.54 -1.62 2.20
N SER A 107 26.05 -2.85 2.14
CA SER A 107 27.44 -3.17 2.41
C SER A 107 28.01 -4.18 1.41
N TRP A 108 29.35 -4.23 1.27
CA TRP A 108 30.03 -5.21 0.43
C TRP A 108 29.78 -6.67 0.87
N ASN A 109 29.43 -6.87 2.13
CA ASN A 109 29.18 -8.20 2.71
C ASN A 109 27.72 -8.65 2.53
N ASP A 110 26.86 -7.83 1.94
CA ASP A 110 25.47 -8.19 1.71
C ASP A 110 25.33 -9.37 0.75
N GLU A 111 24.31 -10.18 0.98
CA GLU A 111 23.97 -11.32 0.12
C GLU A 111 23.42 -10.89 -1.24
N TYR A 112 22.78 -9.72 -1.30
CA TYR A 112 22.15 -9.19 -2.51
C TYR A 112 22.91 -8.00 -3.07
N TYR A 113 22.85 -7.81 -4.39
CA TYR A 113 23.33 -6.60 -5.04
C TYR A 113 22.42 -5.40 -4.71
N LEU A 114 22.99 -4.20 -4.74
CA LEU A 114 22.23 -2.98 -4.49
C LEU A 114 20.97 -2.88 -5.35
N TYR A 115 21.06 -3.21 -6.64
CA TYR A 115 19.92 -3.26 -7.57
C TYR A 115 18.75 -4.08 -7.03
N GLU A 116 19.00 -5.28 -6.51
CA GLU A 116 17.96 -6.17 -5.98
C GLU A 116 17.31 -5.58 -4.73
N LYS A 117 18.12 -5.01 -3.85
CA LYS A 117 17.64 -4.33 -2.64
C LYS A 117 16.77 -3.11 -2.98
N ILE A 118 17.25 -2.23 -3.88
CA ILE A 118 16.50 -1.06 -4.31
C ILE A 118 15.16 -1.50 -4.88
N ARG A 119 15.14 -2.41 -5.84
CA ARG A 119 13.92 -2.85 -6.49
C ARG A 119 12.89 -3.37 -5.49
N LYS A 120 13.30 -4.27 -4.59
CA LYS A 120 12.41 -4.82 -3.56
C LYS A 120 11.90 -3.75 -2.60
N SER A 121 12.79 -2.86 -2.15
CA SER A 121 12.44 -1.79 -1.22
C SER A 121 11.47 -0.79 -1.84
N LEU A 122 11.69 -0.36 -3.08
CA LEU A 122 10.77 0.56 -3.77
C LEU A 122 9.39 -0.08 -3.99
N GLU A 123 9.33 -1.35 -4.40
CA GLU A 123 8.06 -2.08 -4.55
C GLU A 123 7.31 -2.13 -3.21
N CYS A 124 7.96 -2.52 -2.12
CA CYS A 124 7.34 -2.56 -0.79
C CYS A 124 6.89 -1.16 -0.33
N THR A 125 7.70 -0.14 -0.55
CA THR A 125 7.38 1.25 -0.19
C THR A 125 6.18 1.77 -0.97
N GLY A 126 6.10 1.50 -2.28
CA GLY A 126 4.93 1.87 -3.09
C GLY A 126 3.64 1.22 -2.60
N TYR A 127 3.66 -0.07 -2.27
CA TYR A 127 2.50 -0.75 -1.68
C TYR A 127 2.11 -0.19 -0.32
N ASN A 128 3.10 0.14 0.53
CA ASN A 128 2.84 0.73 1.84
C ASN A 128 2.22 2.13 1.73
N LEU A 129 2.67 2.95 0.78
CA LEU A 129 2.09 4.27 0.51
C LEU A 129 0.62 4.16 0.10
N ILE A 130 0.30 3.25 -0.82
CA ILE A 130 -1.09 2.98 -1.23
C ILE A 130 -1.94 2.51 -0.04
N LYS A 131 -1.42 1.58 0.76
CA LYS A 131 -2.12 1.04 1.93
C LYS A 131 -2.38 2.12 2.97
N ALA A 132 -1.40 2.97 3.26
CA ALA A 132 -1.53 4.09 4.19
C ALA A 132 -2.60 5.08 3.71
N LYS A 133 -2.59 5.45 2.43
CA LYS A 133 -3.59 6.35 1.83
C LYS A 133 -5.00 5.77 1.89
N LEU A 134 -5.17 4.50 1.50
CA LEU A 134 -6.47 3.82 1.58
C LEU A 134 -7.03 3.76 3.01
N THR A 135 -6.16 3.57 3.99
CA THR A 135 -6.56 3.57 5.41
C THR A 135 -7.00 4.96 5.85
N THR A 136 -6.27 6.01 5.43
CA THR A 136 -6.63 7.41 5.72
C THR A 136 -7.94 7.80 5.06
N ASP A 137 -8.14 7.44 3.78
CA ASP A 137 -9.38 7.76 3.06
C ASP A 137 -10.59 7.04 3.67
N LYS A 138 -10.43 5.80 4.12
CA LYS A 138 -11.48 5.09 4.87
C LYS A 138 -11.82 5.79 6.18
N ARG A 139 -10.82 6.26 6.93
CA ARG A 139 -11.04 7.01 8.17
C ARG A 139 -11.76 8.33 7.90
N ARG A 140 -11.32 9.09 6.88
CA ARG A 140 -11.97 10.36 6.47
C ARG A 140 -13.41 10.14 6.02
N ALA A 141 -13.67 9.10 5.21
CA ALA A 141 -15.04 8.77 4.80
C ALA A 141 -15.94 8.45 6.00
N ASN A 142 -15.42 7.74 7.01
CA ASN A 142 -16.17 7.49 8.22
C ASN A 142 -16.42 8.79 9.02
N HIS A 143 -15.45 9.70 9.12
CA HIS A 143 -15.62 10.99 9.78
C HIS A 143 -16.59 11.91 9.02
N GLN A 144 -16.50 11.96 7.70
CA GLN A 144 -17.43 12.75 6.88
C GLN A 144 -18.88 12.25 7.01
N ASN A 145 -19.09 10.93 7.12
CA ASN A 145 -20.42 10.38 7.39
C ASN A 145 -20.95 10.76 8.77
N ILE A 146 -20.07 10.86 9.78
CA ILE A 146 -20.44 11.31 11.12
C ILE A 146 -20.78 12.81 11.11
N ASP A 147 -19.99 13.63 10.43
CA ASP A 147 -20.25 15.07 10.31
C ASP A 147 -21.54 15.35 9.51
N LEU A 148 -21.78 14.62 8.42
CA LEU A 148 -23.02 14.68 7.66
C LEU A 148 -24.25 14.26 8.51
N MET A 149 -24.10 13.27 9.38
CA MET A 149 -25.17 12.86 10.28
C MET A 149 -25.41 13.91 11.38
N ALA A 150 -24.36 14.52 11.92
CA ALA A 150 -24.47 15.60 12.89
C ALA A 150 -25.12 16.87 12.28
N ASP A 151 -24.86 17.16 11.01
CA ASP A 151 -25.50 18.26 10.29
C ASP A 151 -26.95 17.94 9.90
N LEU A 152 -27.25 16.68 9.60
CA LEU A 152 -28.63 16.21 9.38
C LEU A 152 -29.45 16.19 10.66
N GLU A 153 -28.84 15.96 11.83
CA GLU A 153 -29.49 16.06 13.12
C GLU A 153 -29.87 17.50 13.50
N LYS A 154 -29.15 18.50 12.98
CA LYS A 154 -29.48 19.94 13.17
C LYS A 154 -30.57 20.45 12.24
N MET A 155 -30.90 19.72 11.19
CA MET A 155 -32.05 20.04 10.33
C MET A 155 -33.30 19.38 10.92
N ASP A 156 -33.99 20.08 11.77
CA ASP A 156 -35.40 19.79 12.12
C ASP A 156 -36.28 19.92 10.86
N SER A 157 -36.28 18.88 10.04
CA SER A 157 -37.06 18.84 8.82
C SER A 157 -38.21 17.84 8.97
N PRO A 158 -39.44 18.25 8.72
CA PRO A 158 -40.59 17.35 8.70
C PRO A 158 -40.47 16.23 7.66
N PHE A 159 -39.53 16.35 6.73
CA PHE A 159 -39.17 15.33 5.71
C PHE A 159 -38.63 14.01 6.30
N ARG A 160 -38.20 13.98 7.56
CA ARG A 160 -37.56 12.78 8.16
C ARG A 160 -38.56 11.65 8.41
N ILE A 161 -39.77 11.97 8.79
CA ILE A 161 -40.78 10.96 9.20
C ILE A 161 -41.28 10.17 7.99
N GLU A 162 -41.54 10.84 6.86
CA GLU A 162 -42.02 10.18 5.65
C GLU A 162 -40.97 9.28 5.02
N ASN A 163 -39.71 9.74 4.91
CA ASN A 163 -38.59 8.96 4.38
C ASN A 163 -38.28 7.72 5.23
N ASP A 164 -38.38 7.79 6.55
CA ASP A 164 -38.14 6.64 7.43
C ASP A 164 -39.21 5.55 7.26
N VAL A 165 -40.46 5.91 7.01
CA VAL A 165 -41.56 4.97 6.75
C VAL A 165 -41.36 4.30 5.38
N GLU A 166 -41.03 5.07 4.36
CA GLU A 166 -40.77 4.53 3.02
C GLU A 166 -39.57 3.60 3.00
N ILE A 167 -38.48 3.97 3.65
CA ILE A 167 -37.28 3.13 3.77
C ILE A 167 -37.59 1.81 4.50
N LYS A 168 -38.33 1.87 5.59
CA LYS A 168 -38.77 0.68 6.34
C LYS A 168 -39.67 -0.24 5.51
N LEU A 169 -40.56 0.34 4.69
CA LEU A 169 -41.42 -0.41 3.77
C LEU A 169 -40.61 -1.07 2.66
N LEU A 170 -39.65 -0.36 2.09
CA LEU A 170 -38.72 -0.91 1.08
C LEU A 170 -37.89 -2.06 1.66
N ILE A 171 -37.36 -1.90 2.86
CA ILE A 171 -36.59 -2.97 3.54
C ILE A 171 -37.47 -4.20 3.72
N LYS A 172 -38.70 -4.06 4.23
CA LYS A 172 -39.62 -5.17 4.41
C LYS A 172 -40.04 -5.84 3.10
N ARG A 173 -40.12 -5.09 2.02
CA ARG A 173 -40.55 -5.60 0.69
C ARG A 173 -39.46 -6.39 -0.03
N TYR A 174 -38.20 -5.96 0.07
CA TYR A 174 -37.10 -6.49 -0.75
C TYR A 174 -36.07 -7.33 0.02
N CYS A 175 -36.03 -7.21 1.37
CA CYS A 175 -35.12 -7.95 2.21
C CYS A 175 -35.85 -9.09 2.94
N ASN A 176 -35.15 -10.20 3.17
CA ASN A 176 -35.67 -11.23 4.07
C ASN A 176 -35.57 -10.76 5.54
N SER A 177 -36.19 -11.48 6.48
CA SER A 177 -36.22 -11.13 7.89
C SER A 177 -34.85 -10.82 8.47
N ILE A 178 -33.86 -11.70 8.25
CA ILE A 178 -32.51 -11.54 8.77
C ILE A 178 -31.78 -10.33 8.14
N GLU A 179 -31.97 -10.13 6.84
CA GLU A 179 -31.40 -8.96 6.13
C GLU A 179 -32.04 -7.66 6.62
N ALA A 180 -33.37 -7.67 6.82
CA ALA A 180 -34.12 -6.50 7.31
C ALA A 180 -33.68 -6.11 8.72
N ASP A 181 -33.59 -7.06 9.63
CA ASP A 181 -33.17 -6.80 11.02
C ASP A 181 -31.73 -6.29 11.08
N LEU A 182 -30.81 -6.91 10.32
CA LEU A 182 -29.41 -6.48 10.29
C LEU A 182 -29.22 -5.11 9.68
N ILE A 183 -29.92 -4.78 8.58
CA ILE A 183 -29.76 -3.48 7.93
C ILE A 183 -30.40 -2.37 8.74
N THR A 184 -31.51 -2.63 9.41
CA THR A 184 -32.15 -1.68 10.34
C THR A 184 -31.23 -1.36 11.51
N THR A 185 -30.70 -2.39 12.18
CA THR A 185 -29.75 -2.19 13.29
C THR A 185 -28.46 -1.49 12.83
N TYR A 186 -27.98 -1.79 11.63
CA TYR A 186 -26.78 -1.14 11.06
C TYR A 186 -27.02 0.36 10.77
N VAL A 187 -28.21 0.73 10.33
CA VAL A 187 -28.59 2.14 10.08
C VAL A 187 -28.80 2.89 11.39
N GLU A 188 -29.47 2.28 12.34
CA GLU A 188 -29.72 2.87 13.67
C GLU A 188 -28.46 3.00 14.52
N SER A 189 -27.47 2.11 14.31
CA SER A 189 -26.23 2.08 15.09
C SER A 189 -25.00 1.90 14.19
N PRO A 190 -24.63 2.91 13.39
CA PRO A 190 -23.56 2.81 12.37
C PRO A 190 -22.15 2.65 12.96
N TYR A 191 -21.99 2.85 14.26
CA TYR A 191 -20.74 2.68 15.00
C TYR A 191 -20.46 1.23 15.42
N LEU A 192 -21.44 0.33 15.32
CA LEU A 192 -21.25 -1.07 15.67
C LEU A 192 -20.35 -1.79 14.67
N SER A 193 -19.40 -2.57 15.21
CA SER A 193 -18.58 -3.45 14.36
C SER A 193 -19.43 -4.62 13.85
N TYR A 194 -19.03 -5.22 12.72
CA TYR A 194 -19.70 -6.43 12.21
C TYR A 194 -19.67 -7.60 13.21
N ARG A 195 -18.73 -7.61 14.14
CA ARG A 195 -18.64 -8.59 15.21
C ARG A 195 -19.74 -8.36 16.25
N ASP A 196 -19.96 -7.11 16.62
CA ASP A 196 -20.97 -6.76 17.62
C ASP A 196 -22.38 -6.88 17.04
N LEU A 197 -22.58 -6.45 15.78
CA LEU A 197 -23.79 -6.73 15.02
C LEU A 197 -24.11 -8.23 14.95
N GLY A 198 -23.10 -9.05 14.69
CA GLY A 198 -23.24 -10.50 14.68
C GLY A 198 -23.68 -11.05 16.03
N ARG A 199 -23.12 -10.56 17.14
CA ARG A 199 -23.53 -10.96 18.49
C ARG A 199 -24.97 -10.62 18.81
N LEU A 200 -25.42 -9.43 18.41
CA LEU A 200 -26.82 -8.99 18.61
C LEU A 200 -27.84 -9.86 17.86
N HIS A 201 -27.47 -10.37 16.69
CA HIS A 201 -28.36 -11.16 15.83
C HIS A 201 -28.04 -12.67 15.83
N GLY A 202 -27.21 -13.16 16.78
CA GLY A 202 -26.88 -14.58 16.90
C GLY A 202 -26.01 -15.13 15.75
N ILE A 203 -25.27 -14.27 15.06
CA ILE A 203 -24.40 -14.65 13.93
C ILE A 203 -22.94 -14.64 14.40
N ASN A 204 -22.35 -15.82 14.54
CA ASN A 204 -21.01 -15.97 15.11
C ASN A 204 -19.87 -15.44 14.24
N HIS A 205 -20.07 -15.25 12.93
CA HIS A 205 -19.02 -14.90 11.97
C HIS A 205 -19.21 -13.49 11.40
N PRO A 206 -18.26 -12.54 11.64
CA PRO A 206 -18.36 -11.17 11.13
C PRO A 206 -18.45 -11.10 9.59
N GLU A 207 -17.78 -12.00 8.90
CA GLU A 207 -17.81 -12.07 7.43
C GLU A 207 -19.20 -12.50 6.90
N ARG A 208 -19.92 -13.32 7.65
CA ARG A 208 -21.31 -13.67 7.32
C ARG A 208 -22.24 -12.45 7.47
N VAL A 209 -22.07 -11.66 8.53
CA VAL A 209 -22.77 -10.39 8.71
C VAL A 209 -22.53 -9.44 7.54
N ARG A 210 -21.26 -9.27 7.14
CA ARG A 210 -20.89 -8.45 5.99
C ARG A 210 -21.60 -8.89 4.72
N ARG A 211 -21.57 -10.21 4.40
CA ARG A 211 -22.23 -10.76 3.20
C ARG A 211 -23.73 -10.54 3.19
N ILE A 212 -24.39 -10.68 4.34
CA ILE A 212 -25.83 -10.42 4.47
C ILE A 212 -26.15 -8.96 4.25
N LEU A 213 -25.38 -8.04 4.85
CA LEU A 213 -25.54 -6.60 4.64
C LEU A 213 -25.26 -6.20 3.17
N ASP A 214 -24.25 -6.77 2.52
CA ASP A 214 -23.95 -6.49 1.12
C ASP A 214 -25.06 -7.04 0.19
N SER A 215 -25.69 -8.16 0.54
CA SER A 215 -26.86 -8.69 -0.16
C SER A 215 -28.06 -7.74 -0.04
N ALA A 216 -28.39 -7.32 1.18
CA ALA A 216 -29.47 -6.37 1.45
C ALA A 216 -29.26 -5.04 0.71
N LYS A 217 -28.04 -4.46 0.78
CA LYS A 217 -27.70 -3.22 0.08
C LYS A 217 -27.86 -3.34 -1.44
N ARG A 218 -27.50 -4.49 -2.03
CA ARG A 218 -27.68 -4.72 -3.49
C ARG A 218 -29.15 -4.78 -3.87
N LYS A 219 -29.98 -5.47 -3.09
CA LYS A 219 -31.44 -5.56 -3.32
C LYS A 219 -32.11 -4.18 -3.27
N LEU A 220 -31.77 -3.40 -2.25
CA LEU A 220 -32.32 -2.05 -2.08
C LEU A 220 -31.86 -1.09 -3.18
N ARG A 221 -30.60 -1.16 -3.62
CA ARG A 221 -30.12 -0.37 -4.76
C ARG A 221 -30.86 -0.74 -6.05
N GLY A 222 -31.07 -2.02 -6.31
CA GLY A 222 -31.82 -2.50 -7.47
C GLY A 222 -33.29 -2.00 -7.44
N ALA A 223 -33.93 -2.00 -6.28
CA ALA A 223 -35.28 -1.51 -6.10
C ALA A 223 -35.39 0.02 -6.32
N LEU A 224 -34.42 0.79 -5.82
CA LEU A 224 -34.37 2.24 -6.01
C LEU A 224 -34.10 2.64 -7.47
N SER A 225 -33.29 1.85 -8.20
CA SER A 225 -33.00 2.12 -9.61
C SER A 225 -34.14 1.77 -10.56
N GLN A 226 -35.13 1.01 -10.11
CA GLN A 226 -36.34 0.67 -10.89
C GLN A 226 -37.51 1.66 -10.67
N ASN A 227 -37.41 2.51 -9.66
CA ASN A 227 -38.45 3.49 -9.31
C ASN A 227 -38.09 4.93 -9.74
N ILE A 228 -36.98 5.11 -10.50
CA ILE A 228 -36.58 6.34 -11.16
C ILE A 228 -36.75 6.16 -12.67
#